data_66851a4e047a4a53be479961284321a9
#
_entry.id   66851a4e047a4a53be479961284321a9
#
_cell.length_a   1.000
_cell.length_b   1.000
_cell.length_c   1.000
_cell.angle_alpha   90.00
_cell.angle_beta   90.00
_cell.angle_gamma   90.00
#
_symmetry.space_group_name_H-M   'P 1'
#
loop_
_entity.id
_entity.type
_entity.pdbx_description
1 polymer ?
#
loop_
_entity_poly.entity_id
_entity_poly.type
_entity_poly.pdbx_seq_one_letter_code
_entity_poly.pdbx_strand_id
1 'polypeptide(L)'
;VKYIESVYKGRQNPQEAIEVVESVCNFMREYKNRSCLVVAMNIHQSELINSLMGKKEIEEQYVADYIIHWKETLEPFTVKNLENVQGDERDCIFISTVFGPPEKGVKPKQTFGPINTQYGHRRLNVLFTRAKEKVELITSMQPGDIQAEDTTSMGGRGYGRKILRDYIQYGLTGNLYSGEMSDREPGSDFQIFVGDKIKEQGFEIVHEIGVAGFFIDIGVKHPKFPNEYIVGVECDGATYHSSKSARDRDRLRQ
;
A
#
# COMPACT_ATOMS: atom_id res chain seq x y z
N VAL A 1 -7.48 5.54 -0.14
CA VAL A 1 -7.75 5.15 1.26
C VAL A 1 -9.06 5.79 1.72
N LYS A 2 -9.89 5.02 2.39
CA LYS A 2 -11.16 5.46 2.97
C LYS A 2 -11.07 5.34 4.49
N TYR A 3 -11.08 6.47 5.18
CA TYR A 3 -11.14 6.51 6.63
C TYR A 3 -12.59 6.47 7.11
N ILE A 4 -12.87 5.68 8.12
CA ILE A 4 -14.17 5.64 8.80
C ILE A 4 -14.00 5.72 10.31
N GLU A 5 -14.90 6.39 11.00
CA GLU A 5 -14.93 6.41 12.46
C GLU A 5 -15.62 5.15 12.98
N SER A 6 -14.84 4.19 13.46
CA SER A 6 -15.37 2.92 13.98
C SER A 6 -14.52 2.34 15.08
N VAL A 7 -15.02 1.30 15.77
CA VAL A 7 -14.34 0.68 16.92
C VAL A 7 -13.97 -0.77 16.63
N TYR A 8 -12.79 -1.15 17.11
CA TYR A 8 -12.28 -2.52 17.07
C TYR A 8 -12.57 -3.24 18.37
N LYS A 9 -13.45 -4.26 18.34
CA LYS A 9 -13.85 -5.02 19.50
C LYS A 9 -14.02 -6.50 19.16
N GLY A 10 -13.59 -7.40 20.05
CA GLY A 10 -13.76 -8.85 19.83
C GLY A 10 -13.03 -9.37 18.59
N ARG A 11 -11.88 -8.81 18.24
CA ARG A 11 -11.09 -9.12 17.04
C ARG A 11 -11.77 -8.77 15.71
N GLN A 12 -12.82 -7.98 15.74
CA GLN A 12 -13.57 -7.52 14.57
C GLN A 12 -13.78 -6.01 14.62
N ASN A 13 -14.07 -5.43 13.46
CA ASN A 13 -14.54 -4.08 13.29
C ASN A 13 -15.79 -4.12 12.40
N PRO A 14 -17.00 -4.30 12.99
CA PRO A 14 -18.20 -4.53 12.22
C PRO A 14 -18.57 -3.38 11.27
N GLN A 15 -18.37 -2.13 11.69
CA GLN A 15 -18.66 -0.98 10.84
C GLN A 15 -17.70 -0.92 9.64
N GLU A 16 -16.42 -1.24 9.85
CA GLU A 16 -15.46 -1.34 8.76
C GLU A 16 -15.81 -2.48 7.79
N ALA A 17 -16.28 -3.63 8.32
CA ALA A 17 -16.74 -4.73 7.49
C ALA A 17 -17.92 -4.35 6.59
N ILE A 18 -18.91 -3.61 7.15
CA ILE A 18 -20.06 -3.10 6.38
C ILE A 18 -19.59 -2.16 5.27
N GLU A 19 -18.69 -1.25 5.58
CA GLU A 19 -18.15 -0.29 4.61
C GLU A 19 -17.37 -0.97 3.47
N VAL A 20 -16.60 -2.02 3.80
CA VAL A 20 -15.93 -2.85 2.79
C VAL A 20 -16.94 -3.51 1.88
N VAL A 21 -17.99 -4.12 2.44
CA VAL A 21 -19.05 -4.78 1.67
C VAL A 21 -19.77 -3.80 0.75
N GLU A 22 -20.08 -2.61 1.22
CA GLU A 22 -20.71 -1.56 0.42
C GLU A 22 -19.80 -1.11 -0.73
N SER A 23 -18.51 -0.90 -0.46
CA SER A 23 -17.51 -0.54 -1.49
C SER A 23 -17.40 -1.65 -2.55
N VAL A 24 -17.37 -2.91 -2.14
CA VAL A 24 -17.33 -4.07 -3.04
C VAL A 24 -18.61 -4.17 -3.87
N CYS A 25 -19.79 -4.04 -3.25
CA CYS A 25 -21.05 -4.10 -3.97
C CYS A 25 -21.17 -2.98 -5.01
N ASN A 26 -20.74 -1.77 -4.68
CA ASN A 26 -20.70 -0.66 -5.61
C ASN A 26 -19.74 -0.95 -6.78
N PHE A 27 -18.55 -1.49 -6.51
CA PHE A 27 -17.62 -1.92 -7.55
C PHE A 27 -18.24 -2.98 -8.46
N MET A 28 -18.84 -4.03 -7.92
CA MET A 28 -19.49 -5.09 -8.70
C MET A 28 -20.62 -4.58 -9.60
N ARG A 29 -21.36 -3.55 -9.14
CA ARG A 29 -22.42 -2.90 -9.93
C ARG A 29 -21.84 -2.11 -11.11
N GLU A 30 -20.75 -1.40 -10.87
CA GLU A 30 -20.14 -0.47 -11.82
C GLU A 30 -19.19 -1.15 -12.82
N TYR A 31 -18.43 -2.16 -12.35
CA TYR A 31 -17.33 -2.77 -13.09
C TYR A 31 -17.49 -4.29 -13.25
N LYS A 32 -18.47 -4.72 -14.06
CA LYS A 32 -18.76 -6.16 -14.25
C LYS A 32 -17.60 -6.98 -14.85
N ASN A 33 -16.75 -6.34 -15.67
CA ASN A 33 -15.64 -6.97 -16.38
C ASN A 33 -14.28 -6.75 -15.71
N ARG A 34 -14.26 -6.34 -14.44
CA ARG A 34 -13.06 -6.19 -13.62
C ARG A 34 -13.15 -7.12 -12.43
N SER A 35 -12.10 -7.87 -12.19
CA SER A 35 -12.03 -8.80 -11.06
C SER A 35 -11.76 -8.08 -9.75
N CYS A 36 -12.29 -8.61 -8.64
CA CYS A 36 -11.95 -8.09 -7.32
C CYS A 36 -11.76 -9.16 -6.25
N LEU A 37 -11.02 -8.78 -5.21
CA LEU A 37 -10.68 -9.58 -4.04
C LEU A 37 -10.81 -8.72 -2.79
N VAL A 38 -11.28 -9.30 -1.70
CA VAL A 38 -11.24 -8.65 -0.37
C VAL A 38 -10.19 -9.32 0.50
N VAL A 39 -9.38 -8.51 1.18
CA VAL A 39 -8.41 -9.00 2.14
C VAL A 39 -8.59 -8.27 3.48
N ALA A 40 -8.84 -9.03 4.55
CA ALA A 40 -8.82 -8.52 5.90
C ALA A 40 -7.52 -8.86 6.61
N MET A 41 -7.00 -7.97 7.46
CA MET A 41 -5.73 -8.21 8.16
C MET A 41 -5.82 -9.27 9.26
N ASN A 42 -7.01 -9.80 9.56
CA ASN A 42 -7.17 -10.99 10.41
C ASN A 42 -8.32 -11.88 9.94
N ILE A 43 -8.32 -13.12 10.44
CA ILE A 43 -9.29 -14.15 10.05
C ILE A 43 -10.72 -13.81 10.50
N HIS A 44 -10.92 -13.28 11.71
CA HIS A 44 -12.26 -13.00 12.23
C HIS A 44 -12.99 -11.92 11.41
N GLN A 45 -12.23 -10.93 10.90
CA GLN A 45 -12.80 -9.90 10.04
C GLN A 45 -13.10 -10.45 8.64
N SER A 46 -12.24 -11.34 8.10
CA SER A 46 -12.54 -11.97 6.81
C SER A 46 -13.77 -12.86 6.87
N GLU A 47 -13.97 -13.58 7.96
CA GLU A 47 -15.20 -14.39 8.19
C GLU A 47 -16.44 -13.50 8.28
N LEU A 48 -16.36 -12.38 9.00
CA LEU A 48 -17.46 -11.41 9.10
C LEU A 48 -17.82 -10.82 7.73
N ILE A 49 -16.82 -10.35 6.99
CA ILE A 49 -17.02 -9.80 5.64
C ILE A 49 -17.62 -10.87 4.71
N ASN A 50 -17.10 -12.10 4.75
CA ASN A 50 -17.61 -13.20 3.94
C ASN A 50 -19.08 -13.52 4.26
N SER A 51 -19.46 -13.51 5.55
CA SER A 51 -20.86 -13.67 5.97
C SER A 51 -21.77 -12.54 5.46
N LEU A 52 -21.30 -11.29 5.49
CA LEU A 52 -22.03 -10.15 4.99
C LEU A 52 -22.17 -10.20 3.45
N MET A 53 -21.10 -10.59 2.74
CA MET A 53 -21.14 -10.78 1.29
C MET A 53 -22.12 -11.89 0.88
N GLY A 54 -22.16 -13.00 1.62
CA GLY A 54 -23.16 -14.07 1.38
C GLY A 54 -24.60 -13.60 1.55
N LYS A 55 -24.89 -12.67 2.47
CA LYS A 55 -26.22 -12.04 2.57
C LYS A 55 -26.50 -11.16 1.35
N LYS A 56 -25.51 -10.37 0.92
CA LYS A 56 -25.64 -9.50 -0.26
C LYS A 56 -25.84 -10.31 -1.55
N GLU A 57 -25.19 -11.46 -1.68
CA GLU A 57 -25.39 -12.39 -2.80
C GLU A 57 -26.86 -12.88 -2.88
N ILE A 58 -27.51 -13.11 -1.75
CA ILE A 58 -28.91 -13.53 -1.68
C ILE A 58 -29.87 -12.35 -1.94
N GLU A 59 -29.56 -11.16 -1.40
CA GLU A 59 -30.43 -9.99 -1.44
C GLU A 59 -30.36 -9.23 -2.77
N GLU A 60 -29.20 -9.25 -3.44
CA GLU A 60 -28.86 -8.38 -4.57
C GLU A 60 -28.46 -9.20 -5.81
N GLN A 61 -29.36 -9.30 -6.79
CA GLN A 61 -29.14 -10.12 -7.99
C GLN A 61 -27.84 -9.78 -8.73
N TYR A 62 -27.46 -8.50 -8.83
CA TYR A 62 -26.21 -8.11 -9.53
C TYR A 62 -24.94 -8.60 -8.81
N VAL A 63 -24.99 -8.82 -7.48
CA VAL A 63 -23.87 -9.43 -6.72
C VAL A 63 -23.77 -10.91 -7.07
N ALA A 64 -24.90 -11.64 -7.07
CA ALA A 64 -24.94 -13.03 -7.50
C ALA A 64 -24.44 -13.20 -8.93
N ASP A 65 -24.90 -12.37 -9.87
CA ASP A 65 -24.48 -12.39 -11.28
C ASP A 65 -22.98 -12.15 -11.43
N TYR A 66 -22.44 -11.20 -10.68
CA TYR A 66 -20.98 -10.93 -10.69
C TYR A 66 -20.19 -12.12 -10.14
N ILE A 67 -20.58 -12.70 -9.02
CA ILE A 67 -19.90 -13.86 -8.42
C ILE A 67 -19.94 -15.06 -9.37
N ILE A 68 -21.08 -15.34 -9.98
CA ILE A 68 -21.24 -16.42 -10.98
C ILE A 68 -20.35 -16.18 -12.20
N HIS A 69 -20.31 -14.93 -12.72
CA HIS A 69 -19.50 -14.56 -13.88
C HIS A 69 -18.01 -14.89 -13.67
N TRP A 70 -17.47 -14.60 -12.49
CA TRP A 70 -16.06 -14.81 -12.19
C TRP A 70 -15.73 -16.19 -11.63
N LYS A 71 -16.73 -17.02 -11.26
CA LYS A 71 -16.55 -18.28 -10.53
C LYS A 71 -15.63 -19.27 -11.22
N GLU A 72 -15.80 -19.47 -12.52
CA GLU A 72 -15.06 -20.46 -13.31
C GLU A 72 -13.82 -19.85 -14.02
N THR A 73 -13.40 -18.66 -13.60
CA THR A 73 -12.20 -18.00 -14.13
C THR A 73 -10.99 -18.25 -13.23
N LEU A 74 -9.81 -17.78 -13.64
CA LEU A 74 -8.60 -17.79 -12.81
C LEU A 74 -8.66 -16.73 -11.69
N GLU A 75 -9.65 -15.84 -11.72
CA GLU A 75 -9.78 -14.68 -10.82
C GLU A 75 -11.14 -14.64 -10.11
N PRO A 76 -11.60 -15.75 -9.47
CA PRO A 76 -12.90 -15.75 -8.78
C PRO A 76 -12.93 -14.73 -7.66
N PHE A 77 -14.12 -14.16 -7.40
CA PHE A 77 -14.32 -13.33 -6.21
C PHE A 77 -14.09 -14.16 -4.95
N THR A 78 -13.29 -13.65 -4.04
CA THR A 78 -13.01 -14.29 -2.75
C THR A 78 -12.77 -13.27 -1.65
N VAL A 79 -13.05 -13.67 -0.40
CA VAL A 79 -12.68 -12.92 0.81
C VAL A 79 -11.60 -13.72 1.54
N LYS A 80 -10.43 -13.14 1.74
CA LYS A 80 -9.26 -13.79 2.35
C LYS A 80 -8.72 -13.00 3.54
N ASN A 81 -7.89 -13.64 4.34
CA ASN A 81 -7.08 -12.94 5.32
C ASN A 81 -5.66 -12.69 4.78
N LEU A 82 -4.90 -11.82 5.46
CA LEU A 82 -3.56 -11.43 5.06
C LEU A 82 -2.59 -12.60 4.83
N GLU A 83 -2.76 -13.72 5.53
CA GLU A 83 -1.86 -14.87 5.43
C GLU A 83 -2.15 -15.76 4.21
N ASN A 84 -3.36 -15.66 3.64
CA ASN A 84 -3.84 -16.53 2.58
C ASN A 84 -3.92 -15.85 1.20
N VAL A 85 -3.41 -14.63 1.06
CA VAL A 85 -3.50 -13.84 -0.20
C VAL A 85 -2.34 -14.10 -1.17
N GLN A 86 -1.36 -14.90 -0.77
CA GLN A 86 -0.21 -15.17 -1.62
C GLN A 86 -0.61 -15.93 -2.90
N GLY A 87 -0.16 -15.44 -4.05
CA GLY A 87 -0.44 -16.01 -5.36
C GLY A 87 -1.70 -15.51 -6.04
N ASP A 88 -2.54 -14.73 -5.35
CA ASP A 88 -3.71 -14.11 -5.96
C ASP A 88 -3.36 -12.77 -6.62
N GLU A 89 -4.03 -12.48 -7.73
CA GLU A 89 -4.00 -11.18 -8.39
C GLU A 89 -5.41 -10.82 -8.86
N ARG A 90 -5.81 -9.55 -8.75
CA ARG A 90 -7.10 -9.04 -9.23
C ARG A 90 -6.93 -7.62 -9.76
N ASP A 91 -7.86 -7.18 -10.57
CA ASP A 91 -7.87 -5.80 -11.04
C ASP A 91 -8.03 -4.82 -9.87
N CYS A 92 -8.92 -5.13 -8.91
CA CYS A 92 -9.12 -4.33 -7.71
C CYS A 92 -8.99 -5.17 -6.44
N ILE A 93 -8.32 -4.63 -5.40
CA ILE A 93 -8.25 -5.23 -4.08
C ILE A 93 -8.79 -4.28 -3.03
N PHE A 94 -9.78 -4.76 -2.27
CA PHE A 94 -10.33 -4.10 -1.11
C PHE A 94 -9.66 -4.62 0.15
N ILE A 95 -9.11 -3.72 0.96
CA ILE A 95 -8.38 -4.09 2.17
C ILE A 95 -9.11 -3.54 3.39
N SER A 96 -9.46 -4.42 4.34
CA SER A 96 -9.88 -4.06 5.69
C SER A 96 -8.68 -4.13 6.62
N THR A 97 -8.31 -3.01 7.24
CA THR A 97 -7.23 -3.01 8.25
C THR A 97 -7.67 -3.69 9.53
N VAL A 98 -8.94 -3.74 9.80
CA VAL A 98 -9.66 -4.25 10.97
C VAL A 98 -9.27 -3.57 12.29
N PHE A 99 -7.99 -3.28 12.50
CA PHE A 99 -7.51 -2.65 13.72
C PHE A 99 -7.99 -1.20 13.80
N GLY A 100 -8.33 -0.77 15.02
CA GLY A 100 -8.85 0.55 15.27
C GLY A 100 -8.90 0.84 16.76
N PRO A 101 -9.47 1.99 17.15
CA PRO A 101 -9.68 2.33 18.54
C PRO A 101 -10.62 1.31 19.21
N PRO A 102 -10.38 0.90 20.47
CA PRO A 102 -11.28 0.02 21.21
C PRO A 102 -12.57 0.70 21.61
N GLU A 103 -12.55 2.03 21.74
CA GLU A 103 -13.65 2.93 22.05
C GLU A 103 -13.41 4.28 21.39
N LYS A 104 -14.48 5.06 21.17
CA LYS A 104 -14.38 6.40 20.60
C LYS A 104 -13.47 7.31 21.45
N GLY A 105 -12.49 7.96 20.80
CA GLY A 105 -11.53 8.86 21.45
C GLY A 105 -10.36 8.16 22.15
N VAL A 106 -10.30 6.84 22.13
CA VAL A 106 -9.19 6.06 22.68
C VAL A 106 -8.24 5.64 21.56
N LYS A 107 -6.92 5.75 21.77
CA LYS A 107 -5.95 5.33 20.76
C LYS A 107 -5.95 3.81 20.54
N PRO A 108 -5.74 3.34 19.31
CA PRO A 108 -5.63 1.92 19.00
C PRO A 108 -4.48 1.24 19.77
N LYS A 109 -4.70 -0.01 20.13
CA LYS A 109 -3.61 -0.87 20.64
C LYS A 109 -2.61 -1.12 19.50
N GLN A 110 -1.31 -1.08 19.82
CA GLN A 110 -0.24 -1.23 18.83
C GLN A 110 0.07 -2.69 18.45
N THR A 111 -0.90 -3.58 18.61
CA THR A 111 -0.81 -5.01 18.27
C THR A 111 -1.61 -5.32 17.01
N PHE A 112 -0.93 -5.26 15.86
CA PHE A 112 -1.53 -5.47 14.54
C PHE A 112 -1.23 -6.88 13.98
N GLY A 113 -1.28 -7.89 14.83
CA GLY A 113 -1.11 -9.28 14.42
C GLY A 113 0.20 -9.57 13.68
N PRO A 114 0.14 -10.28 12.54
CA PRO A 114 1.33 -10.73 11.82
C PRO A 114 2.26 -9.62 11.32
N ILE A 115 1.76 -8.39 11.13
CA ILE A 115 2.61 -7.28 10.66
C ILE A 115 3.56 -6.74 11.73
N ASN A 116 3.30 -7.03 13.02
CA ASN A 116 4.21 -6.64 14.12
C ASN A 116 5.42 -7.57 14.26
N THR A 117 5.41 -8.71 13.57
CA THR A 117 6.50 -9.69 13.66
C THR A 117 7.74 -9.20 12.90
N GLN A 118 8.87 -9.85 13.13
CA GLN A 118 10.05 -9.70 12.29
C GLN A 118 9.67 -10.03 10.83
N TYR A 119 10.07 -9.18 9.89
CA TYR A 119 9.69 -9.27 8.47
C TYR A 119 8.17 -9.16 8.19
N GLY A 120 7.36 -8.68 9.14
CA GLY A 120 5.92 -8.48 8.95
C GLY A 120 5.57 -7.58 7.75
N HIS A 121 6.44 -6.63 7.41
CA HIS A 121 6.32 -5.77 6.23
C HIS A 121 6.25 -6.56 4.91
N ARG A 122 6.87 -7.74 4.81
CA ARG A 122 6.81 -8.58 3.60
C ARG A 122 5.39 -9.02 3.27
N ARG A 123 4.56 -9.25 4.31
CA ARG A 123 3.13 -9.57 4.12
C ARG A 123 2.36 -8.39 3.53
N LEU A 124 2.67 -7.17 4.01
CA LEU A 124 2.07 -5.95 3.45
C LEU A 124 2.53 -5.72 2.00
N ASN A 125 3.82 -5.94 1.72
CA ASN A 125 4.32 -5.83 0.36
C ASN A 125 3.59 -6.81 -0.58
N VAL A 126 3.46 -8.09 -0.18
CA VAL A 126 2.68 -9.07 -0.94
C VAL A 126 1.25 -8.56 -1.14
N LEU A 127 0.57 -8.07 -0.10
CA LEU A 127 -0.80 -7.60 -0.19
C LEU A 127 -0.96 -6.41 -1.15
N PHE A 128 -0.14 -5.39 -1.00
CA PHE A 128 -0.27 -4.15 -1.79
C PHE A 128 0.10 -4.33 -3.27
N THR A 129 0.90 -5.36 -3.59
CA THR A 129 1.29 -5.68 -4.96
C THR A 129 0.37 -6.69 -5.65
N ARG A 130 -0.74 -7.07 -5.05
CA ARG A 130 -1.71 -8.03 -5.67
C ARG A 130 -2.72 -7.36 -6.58
N ALA A 131 -2.90 -6.05 -6.52
CA ALA A 131 -3.79 -5.32 -7.40
C ALA A 131 -3.10 -4.99 -8.72
N LYS A 132 -3.78 -5.26 -9.83
CA LYS A 132 -3.32 -4.88 -11.17
C LYS A 132 -3.57 -3.39 -11.44
N GLU A 133 -4.67 -2.84 -10.91
CA GLU A 133 -5.12 -1.48 -11.23
C GLU A 133 -5.39 -0.63 -9.99
N LYS A 134 -6.08 -1.17 -8.98
CA LYS A 134 -6.56 -0.37 -7.84
C LYS A 134 -6.46 -1.11 -6.52
N VAL A 135 -5.95 -0.43 -5.49
CA VAL A 135 -6.13 -0.82 -4.09
C VAL A 135 -7.08 0.18 -3.42
N GLU A 136 -8.12 -0.34 -2.77
CA GLU A 136 -8.98 0.45 -1.89
C GLU A 136 -8.80 -0.05 -0.45
N LEU A 137 -8.14 0.77 0.38
CA LEU A 137 -7.90 0.44 1.78
C LEU A 137 -8.91 1.18 2.64
N ILE A 138 -9.68 0.41 3.42
CA ILE A 138 -10.65 0.92 4.39
C ILE A 138 -10.03 0.76 5.78
N THR A 139 -10.06 1.82 6.58
CA THR A 139 -9.41 1.85 7.88
C THR A 139 -10.15 2.75 8.87
N SER A 140 -10.06 2.40 10.14
CA SER A 140 -10.48 3.24 11.27
C SER A 140 -9.31 3.81 12.06
N MET A 141 -8.12 3.79 11.46
CA MET A 141 -6.91 4.41 12.02
C MET A 141 -6.44 5.58 11.17
N GLN A 142 -6.04 6.65 11.83
CA GLN A 142 -5.27 7.72 11.21
C GLN A 142 -3.76 7.37 11.27
N PRO A 143 -2.92 7.92 10.39
CA PRO A 143 -1.48 7.70 10.46
C PRO A 143 -0.90 8.00 11.85
N GLY A 144 -1.36 9.06 12.51
CA GLY A 144 -0.94 9.46 13.87
C GLY A 144 -1.36 8.50 14.99
N ASP A 145 -2.24 7.54 14.71
CA ASP A 145 -2.64 6.51 15.66
C ASP A 145 -1.65 5.34 15.70
N ILE A 146 -0.82 5.19 14.68
CA ILE A 146 0.12 4.07 14.54
C ILE A 146 1.49 4.50 15.04
N GLN A 147 1.90 3.96 16.19
CA GLN A 147 3.22 4.19 16.76
C GLN A 147 4.27 3.40 16.00
N ALA A 148 5.10 4.10 15.27
CA ALA A 148 6.23 3.54 14.56
C ALA A 148 7.38 4.54 14.56
N GLU A 149 8.58 4.07 14.93
CA GLU A 149 9.78 4.89 14.88
C GLU A 149 10.33 4.91 13.45
N ASP A 150 10.71 6.08 12.96
CA ASP A 150 11.28 6.21 11.61
C ASP A 150 12.65 5.56 11.49
N THR A 151 13.36 5.43 12.63
CA THR A 151 14.64 4.73 12.77
C THR A 151 14.52 3.20 12.78
N THR A 152 13.30 2.65 12.76
CA THR A 152 13.12 1.19 12.75
C THR A 152 13.76 0.59 11.50
N SER A 153 14.79 -0.25 11.70
CA SER A 153 15.52 -0.88 10.61
C SER A 153 14.62 -1.79 9.76
N MET A 154 14.89 -1.85 8.46
CA MET A 154 14.20 -2.72 7.53
C MET A 154 14.28 -4.19 8.00
N GLY A 155 13.11 -4.85 8.13
CA GLY A 155 13.00 -6.22 8.62
C GLY A 155 12.94 -6.38 10.14
N GLY A 156 13.17 -5.31 10.91
CA GLY A 156 13.02 -5.32 12.37
C GLY A 156 11.58 -5.45 12.84
N ARG A 157 11.40 -5.78 14.12
CA ARG A 157 10.07 -5.73 14.76
C ARG A 157 9.52 -4.31 14.70
N GLY A 158 8.25 -4.18 14.32
CA GLY A 158 7.59 -2.87 14.18
C GLY A 158 7.75 -2.21 12.81
N TYR A 159 8.67 -2.67 11.97
CA TYR A 159 8.80 -2.11 10.62
C TYR A 159 7.53 -2.26 9.78
N GLY A 160 6.76 -3.35 9.97
CA GLY A 160 5.44 -3.50 9.35
C GLY A 160 4.44 -2.42 9.76
N ARG A 161 4.50 -1.93 11.02
CA ARG A 161 3.66 -0.81 11.47
C ARG A 161 4.03 0.49 10.75
N LYS A 162 5.34 0.74 10.58
CA LYS A 162 5.83 1.89 9.83
C LYS A 162 5.30 1.86 8.40
N ILE A 163 5.44 0.73 7.70
CA ILE A 163 4.93 0.57 6.33
C ILE A 163 3.41 0.78 6.24
N LEU A 164 2.64 0.25 7.19
CA LEU A 164 1.19 0.46 7.20
C LEU A 164 0.83 1.93 7.42
N ARG A 165 1.50 2.61 8.38
CA ARG A 165 1.31 4.04 8.64
C ARG A 165 1.60 4.86 7.39
N ASP A 166 2.74 4.62 6.79
CA ASP A 166 3.23 5.37 5.64
C ASP A 166 2.31 5.12 4.41
N TYR A 167 1.79 3.90 4.24
CA TYR A 167 0.83 3.59 3.18
C TYR A 167 -0.51 4.29 3.38
N ILE A 168 -1.04 4.32 4.62
CA ILE A 168 -2.26 5.08 4.95
C ILE A 168 -2.03 6.57 4.69
N GLN A 169 -0.89 7.13 5.12
CA GLN A 169 -0.53 8.52 4.89
C GLN A 169 -0.49 8.84 3.40
N TYR A 170 0.20 8.03 2.61
CA TYR A 170 0.24 8.16 1.16
C TYR A 170 -1.15 8.15 0.52
N GLY A 171 -1.96 7.17 0.90
CA GLY A 171 -3.29 7.03 0.33
C GLY A 171 -4.27 8.15 0.70
N LEU A 172 -4.01 8.87 1.80
CA LEU A 172 -4.82 10.04 2.21
C LEU A 172 -4.34 11.34 1.57
N THR A 173 -3.03 11.47 1.33
CA THR A 173 -2.42 12.75 0.91
C THR A 173 -1.91 12.76 -0.52
N GLY A 174 -1.76 11.57 -1.15
CA GLY A 174 -1.08 11.42 -2.43
C GLY A 174 0.44 11.60 -2.38
N ASN A 175 0.98 11.93 -1.19
CA ASN A 175 2.40 12.14 -0.98
C ASN A 175 3.03 10.91 -0.34
N LEU A 176 3.96 10.26 -1.02
CA LEU A 176 4.72 9.14 -0.48
C LEU A 176 5.58 9.54 0.71
N TYR A 177 5.85 10.82 0.89
CA TYR A 177 6.63 11.31 2.02
C TYR A 177 6.29 12.73 2.48
N SER A 178 6.06 12.85 3.78
CA SER A 178 6.43 13.99 4.61
C SER A 178 7.75 13.69 5.37
N GLY A 179 8.58 12.80 4.91
CA GLY A 179 9.84 12.43 5.53
C GLY A 179 10.96 13.01 4.70
N GLU A 180 11.76 13.81 5.37
CA GLU A 180 13.08 14.32 5.01
C GLU A 180 13.50 13.99 3.57
N MET A 181 13.41 15.00 2.70
CA MET A 181 14.27 15.03 1.54
C MET A 181 15.66 14.71 2.09
N SER A 182 16.23 13.59 1.71
CA SER A 182 17.56 13.25 2.18
C SER A 182 18.48 14.35 1.67
N ASP A 183 18.98 15.21 2.56
CA ASP A 183 20.15 16.07 2.30
C ASP A 183 21.41 15.21 2.17
N ARG A 184 21.28 14.08 1.47
CA ARG A 184 22.43 13.26 1.16
C ARG A 184 23.21 13.95 0.06
N GLU A 185 24.49 14.08 0.29
CA GLU A 185 25.42 14.53 -0.75
C GLU A 185 25.37 13.55 -1.94
N PRO A 186 25.52 14.08 -3.17
CA PRO A 186 25.58 13.25 -4.36
C PRO A 186 26.63 12.14 -4.19
N GLY A 187 26.26 10.92 -4.58
CA GLY A 187 27.12 9.74 -4.38
C GLY A 187 28.36 9.71 -5.30
N SER A 188 28.45 10.56 -6.31
CA SER A 188 29.58 10.61 -7.25
C SER A 188 29.68 11.95 -7.98
N ASP A 189 30.92 12.29 -8.44
CA ASP A 189 31.17 13.46 -9.28
C ASP A 189 30.35 13.43 -10.59
N PHE A 190 30.03 12.25 -11.09
CA PHE A 190 29.19 12.08 -12.27
C PHE A 190 27.73 12.48 -12.01
N GLN A 191 27.19 12.15 -10.86
CA GLN A 191 25.85 12.62 -10.44
C GLN A 191 25.81 14.15 -10.32
N ILE A 192 26.86 14.77 -9.77
CA ILE A 192 26.98 16.23 -9.67
C ILE A 192 26.97 16.84 -11.07
N PHE A 193 27.80 16.33 -11.97
CA PHE A 193 27.90 16.83 -13.35
C PHE A 193 26.56 16.73 -14.09
N VAL A 194 25.88 15.58 -14.01
CA VAL A 194 24.55 15.40 -14.64
C VAL A 194 23.53 16.33 -14.03
N GLY A 195 23.50 16.45 -12.69
CA GLY A 195 22.61 17.35 -11.97
C GLY A 195 22.80 18.82 -12.38
N ASP A 196 24.05 19.27 -12.50
CA ASP A 196 24.33 20.65 -12.93
C ASP A 196 23.89 20.90 -14.39
N LYS A 197 24.05 19.91 -15.28
CA LYS A 197 23.53 20.02 -16.65
C LYS A 197 22.00 20.12 -16.71
N ILE A 198 21.29 19.45 -15.82
CA ILE A 198 19.82 19.56 -15.72
C ILE A 198 19.43 20.94 -15.17
N LYS A 199 20.15 21.45 -14.16
CA LYS A 199 19.94 22.81 -13.62
C LYS A 199 20.18 23.91 -14.66
N GLU A 200 21.22 23.75 -15.50
CA GLU A 200 21.53 24.65 -16.63
C GLU A 200 20.35 24.77 -17.61
N GLN A 201 19.49 23.72 -17.70
CA GLN A 201 18.28 23.75 -18.52
C GLN A 201 17.08 24.42 -17.81
N GLY A 202 17.27 24.93 -16.59
CA GLY A 202 16.24 25.64 -15.83
C GLY A 202 15.35 24.76 -14.96
N PHE A 203 15.72 23.50 -14.71
CA PHE A 203 14.98 22.62 -13.83
C PHE A 203 15.56 22.59 -12.43
N GLU A 204 14.68 22.53 -11.41
CA GLU A 204 15.09 22.19 -10.07
C GLU A 204 15.27 20.68 -9.94
N ILE A 205 16.33 20.27 -9.21
CA ILE A 205 16.62 18.87 -8.93
C ILE A 205 16.78 18.60 -7.43
N VAL A 206 16.64 17.34 -7.08
CA VAL A 206 17.00 16.81 -5.74
C VAL A 206 17.83 15.57 -5.97
N HIS A 207 18.97 15.47 -5.26
CA HIS A 207 19.82 14.27 -5.27
C HIS A 207 19.31 13.21 -4.29
N GLU A 208 19.59 11.93 -4.60
CA GLU A 208 19.34 10.79 -3.72
C GLU A 208 17.88 10.71 -3.23
N ILE A 209 16.93 10.82 -4.17
CA ILE A 209 15.52 10.70 -3.82
C ILE A 209 15.16 9.24 -3.63
N GLY A 210 14.60 8.93 -2.48
CA GLY A 210 14.12 7.57 -2.29
C GLY A 210 13.76 7.25 -0.85
N VAL A 211 13.37 5.98 -0.66
CA VAL A 211 12.84 5.49 0.60
C VAL A 211 13.34 4.07 0.87
N ALA A 212 13.47 3.73 2.13
CA ALA A 212 13.75 2.37 2.58
C ALA A 212 15.03 1.74 1.97
N GLY A 213 16.02 2.57 1.64
CA GLY A 213 17.29 2.10 1.06
C GLY A 213 17.29 2.00 -0.47
N PHE A 214 16.19 2.36 -1.13
CA PHE A 214 16.11 2.51 -2.58
C PHE A 214 16.15 4.00 -2.91
N PHE A 215 17.16 4.44 -3.62
CA PHE A 215 17.35 5.83 -4.00
C PHE A 215 17.50 5.94 -5.51
N ILE A 216 16.92 6.98 -6.07
CA ILE A 216 17.15 7.45 -7.43
C ILE A 216 18.17 8.56 -7.32
N ASP A 217 19.22 8.52 -8.13
CA ASP A 217 20.34 9.44 -8.01
C ASP A 217 19.94 10.92 -8.14
N ILE A 218 19.02 11.24 -9.06
CA ILE A 218 18.53 12.59 -9.26
C ILE A 218 17.04 12.57 -9.59
N GLY A 219 16.24 13.35 -8.87
CA GLY A 219 14.87 13.66 -9.25
C GLY A 219 14.72 15.07 -9.78
N VAL A 220 14.09 15.21 -10.92
CA VAL A 220 13.80 16.50 -11.54
C VAL A 220 12.41 16.94 -11.11
N LYS A 221 12.31 18.06 -10.40
CA LYS A 221 11.04 18.59 -9.91
C LYS A 221 10.13 19.07 -11.02
N HIS A 222 8.83 18.91 -10.79
CA HIS A 222 7.83 19.47 -11.69
C HIS A 222 7.76 20.99 -11.55
N PRO A 223 7.86 21.78 -12.64
CA PRO A 223 7.97 23.26 -12.56
C PRO A 223 6.73 23.95 -11.99
N LYS A 224 5.56 23.30 -12.03
CA LYS A 224 4.28 23.85 -11.52
C LYS A 224 3.81 23.19 -10.23
N PHE A 225 4.30 22.00 -9.90
CA PHE A 225 3.90 21.22 -8.73
C PHE A 225 5.13 20.84 -7.91
N PRO A 226 5.53 21.68 -6.93
CA PRO A 226 6.82 21.55 -6.21
C PRO A 226 7.04 20.22 -5.49
N ASN A 227 5.96 19.49 -5.20
CA ASN A 227 6.00 18.19 -4.52
C ASN A 227 6.00 16.99 -5.47
N GLU A 228 6.00 17.25 -6.79
CA GLU A 228 6.00 16.22 -7.82
C GLU A 228 7.31 16.24 -8.61
N TYR A 229 7.67 15.09 -9.13
CA TYR A 229 8.83 14.92 -10.02
C TYR A 229 8.37 14.55 -11.42
N ILE A 230 9.00 15.11 -12.44
CA ILE A 230 8.70 14.80 -13.85
C ILE A 230 9.51 13.61 -14.35
N VAL A 231 10.70 13.39 -13.77
CA VAL A 231 11.58 12.28 -14.15
C VAL A 231 12.57 11.97 -13.03
N GLY A 232 12.89 10.70 -12.87
CA GLY A 232 14.03 10.20 -12.10
C GLY A 232 15.18 9.88 -13.05
N VAL A 233 16.39 10.23 -12.67
CA VAL A 233 17.60 9.97 -13.43
C VAL A 233 18.54 9.10 -12.59
N GLU A 234 18.94 7.96 -13.13
CA GLU A 234 19.99 7.08 -12.57
C GLU A 234 21.29 7.31 -13.31
N CYS A 235 22.36 7.48 -12.56
CA CYS A 235 23.70 7.73 -13.07
C CYS A 235 24.54 6.46 -12.96
N ASP A 236 24.41 5.55 -13.93
CA ASP A 236 25.07 4.25 -13.91
C ASP A 236 26.59 4.39 -14.09
N GLY A 237 27.34 4.16 -13.02
CA GLY A 237 28.79 4.06 -13.08
C GLY A 237 29.27 2.67 -13.56
N ALA A 238 30.42 2.61 -14.22
CA ALA A 238 31.00 1.36 -14.78
C ALA A 238 31.16 0.20 -13.76
N THR A 239 31.21 0.51 -12.47
CA THR A 239 31.30 -0.46 -11.37
C THR A 239 29.98 -1.08 -10.96
N TYR A 240 28.86 -0.50 -11.34
CA TYR A 240 27.52 -0.91 -10.91
C TYR A 240 27.05 -2.20 -11.62
N HIS A 241 27.41 -2.38 -12.89
CA HIS A 241 26.97 -3.52 -13.70
C HIS A 241 27.69 -4.85 -13.41
N SER A 242 28.67 -4.87 -12.54
CA SER A 242 29.49 -6.07 -12.28
C SER A 242 28.90 -7.02 -11.23
N SER A 243 27.85 -6.65 -10.49
CA SER A 243 27.24 -7.48 -9.46
C SER A 243 25.89 -8.07 -9.88
N LYS A 244 25.68 -9.38 -9.60
CA LYS A 244 24.38 -10.05 -9.85
C LYS A 244 23.19 -9.35 -9.17
N SER A 245 23.44 -8.67 -8.06
CA SER A 245 22.41 -7.91 -7.30
C SER A 245 22.00 -6.58 -7.95
N ALA A 246 22.76 -6.06 -8.91
CA ALA A 246 22.43 -4.84 -9.65
C ALA A 246 21.21 -5.06 -10.57
N ARG A 247 21.19 -6.18 -11.30
CA ARG A 247 20.06 -6.52 -12.21
C ARG A 247 18.74 -6.70 -11.51
N ASP A 248 18.74 -7.21 -10.28
CA ASP A 248 17.52 -7.40 -9.49
C ASP A 248 17.01 -6.07 -8.94
N ARG A 249 17.90 -5.13 -8.61
CA ARG A 249 17.53 -3.76 -8.20
C ARG A 249 16.94 -2.94 -9.36
N ASP A 250 17.53 -3.07 -10.55
CA ASP A 250 17.05 -2.35 -11.75
C ASP A 250 15.64 -2.81 -12.17
N ARG A 251 15.32 -4.09 -12.00
CA ARG A 251 13.96 -4.62 -12.23
C ARG A 251 12.90 -4.11 -11.22
N LEU A 252 13.32 -3.74 -10.02
CA LEU A 252 12.41 -3.22 -8.98
C LEU A 252 12.18 -1.70 -9.11
N ARG A 253 12.97 -1.02 -9.96
CA ARG A 253 12.91 0.43 -10.20
C ARG A 253 12.13 0.80 -11.46
N GLN A 254 11.90 -0.14 -12.36
CA GLN A 254 11.04 0.00 -13.55
C GLN A 254 9.57 -0.25 -13.22
#